data_bfeed466958bf420b678392d30f49ab4
#
_entry.id   bfeed466958bf420b678392d30f49ab4
#
_cell.length_a   1.000
_cell.length_b   1.000
_cell.length_c   1.000
_cell.angle_alpha   90.00
_cell.angle_beta   90.00
_cell.angle_gamma   90.00
#
_symmetry.space_group_name_H-M   'P 1'
#
loop_
_entity.id
_entity.type
_entity.pdbx_description
1 polymer ?
#
loop_
_entity_poly.entity_id
_entity_poly.type
_entity_poly.pdbx_seq_one_letter_code
_entity_poly.pdbx_strand_id
1 'polypeptide(L)'
;MSRLLNYKHLRYFWMVARCGSIAAASAKLHLTPHAISGQLTQFEHSLGVTLFQRQGRQRTLTDAGRCLLDFADRIFALGDQALAAVRDSGLHARMRIAIGVADSLPKSIAAGLLRTMLRMDPPVRLSCTEGRLPQLIGELGMHRLNAVLADRPMPPGMSVRAFSHLLGRSPLKVFAAPALLERLPRAFPTLIDEAPFLMPGDDVAYRPALQQWLDEHDLHPHVVAECDDMALLKALGQSGEGLFVAPGAIAAQIERQYGVVALGELDEVTQDIYLISTERLLKHPAIREISRAAGALLAHDL
;
A
#
# COMPACT_ATOMS: atom_id res chain seq x y z
N MET A 1 26.47 28.55 17.84
CA MET A 1 25.32 29.23 17.23
C MET A 1 24.63 28.25 16.29
N SER A 2 23.37 27.91 16.53
CA SER A 2 22.57 27.04 15.66
C SER A 2 22.44 27.69 14.28
N ARG A 3 23.05 27.08 13.23
CA ARG A 3 22.88 27.56 11.85
C ARG A 3 21.46 27.22 11.42
N LEU A 4 20.58 28.22 11.40
CA LEU A 4 19.22 28.06 10.88
C LEU A 4 19.26 27.68 9.41
N LEU A 5 18.53 26.61 9.07
CA LEU A 5 18.38 26.15 7.71
C LEU A 5 17.67 27.21 6.84
N ASN A 6 18.28 27.61 5.73
CA ASN A 6 17.63 28.54 4.80
C ASN A 6 16.65 27.79 3.91
N TYR A 7 15.36 27.88 4.22
CA TYR A 7 14.28 27.20 3.47
C TYR A 7 14.16 27.64 2.01
N LYS A 8 14.55 28.89 1.67
CA LYS A 8 14.56 29.35 0.29
C LYS A 8 15.64 28.64 -0.53
N HIS A 9 16.84 28.55 0.02
CA HIS A 9 17.93 27.81 -0.63
C HIS A 9 17.63 26.31 -0.68
N LEU A 10 17.05 25.73 0.36
CA LEU A 10 16.59 24.36 0.38
C LEU A 10 15.58 24.09 -0.75
N ARG A 11 14.65 25.02 -1.01
CA ARG A 11 13.68 24.91 -2.11
C ARG A 11 14.36 24.90 -3.47
N TYR A 12 15.39 25.72 -3.68
CA TYR A 12 16.14 25.72 -4.93
C TYR A 12 16.90 24.41 -5.14
N PHE A 13 17.59 23.93 -4.10
CA PHE A 13 18.21 22.62 -4.10
C PHE A 13 17.21 21.51 -4.45
N TRP A 14 16.10 21.45 -3.75
CA TRP A 14 15.04 20.47 -3.94
C TRP A 14 14.49 20.48 -5.37
N MET A 15 14.18 21.65 -5.91
CA MET A 15 13.69 21.77 -7.28
C MET A 15 14.70 21.31 -8.32
N VAL A 16 15.99 21.63 -8.14
CA VAL A 16 17.04 21.18 -9.07
C VAL A 16 17.22 19.66 -9.00
N ALA A 17 17.22 19.09 -7.80
CA ALA A 17 17.31 17.65 -7.60
C ALA A 17 16.13 16.89 -8.26
N ARG A 18 14.91 17.41 -8.11
CA ARG A 18 13.69 16.80 -8.67
C ARG A 18 13.53 16.99 -10.18
N CYS A 19 14.00 18.12 -10.72
CA CYS A 19 13.94 18.39 -12.16
C CYS A 19 15.13 17.81 -12.94
N GLY A 20 16.17 17.32 -12.26
CA GLY A 20 17.37 16.77 -12.86
C GLY A 20 18.31 17.79 -13.51
N SER A 21 17.91 19.08 -13.63
CA SER A 21 18.74 20.14 -14.18
C SER A 21 18.38 21.53 -13.66
N ILE A 22 19.38 22.42 -13.63
CA ILE A 22 19.15 23.84 -13.25
C ILE A 22 18.22 24.52 -14.25
N ALA A 23 18.34 24.23 -15.54
CA ALA A 23 17.50 24.83 -16.58
C ALA A 23 16.02 24.46 -16.40
N ALA A 24 15.71 23.20 -16.15
CA ALA A 24 14.34 22.75 -15.91
C ALA A 24 13.77 23.33 -14.59
N ALA A 25 14.59 23.41 -13.54
CA ALA A 25 14.20 24.03 -12.28
C ALA A 25 13.96 25.54 -12.42
N SER A 26 14.80 26.25 -13.19
CA SER A 26 14.66 27.69 -13.41
C SER A 26 13.35 28.06 -14.12
N ALA A 27 12.96 27.25 -15.12
CA ALA A 27 11.68 27.42 -15.79
C ALA A 27 10.49 27.30 -14.81
N LYS A 28 10.51 26.30 -13.93
CA LYS A 28 9.43 26.09 -12.93
C LYS A 28 9.42 27.13 -11.80
N LEU A 29 10.58 27.69 -11.48
CA LEU A 29 10.71 28.69 -10.40
C LEU A 29 10.59 30.14 -10.92
N HIS A 30 10.48 30.33 -12.24
CA HIS A 30 10.49 31.65 -12.89
C HIS A 30 11.73 32.48 -12.52
N LEU A 31 12.90 31.83 -12.47
CA LEU A 31 14.19 32.42 -12.15
C LEU A 31 15.21 32.16 -13.27
N THR A 32 16.29 32.90 -13.29
CA THR A 32 17.39 32.64 -14.23
C THR A 32 18.26 31.47 -13.76
N PRO A 33 18.81 30.66 -14.67
CA PRO A 33 19.73 29.56 -14.29
C PRO A 33 20.94 30.04 -13.48
N HIS A 34 21.44 31.24 -13.78
CA HIS A 34 22.56 31.87 -13.07
C HIS A 34 22.22 32.18 -11.61
N ALA A 35 21.02 32.71 -11.36
CA ALA A 35 20.53 32.99 -10.01
C ALA A 35 20.42 31.72 -9.17
N ILE A 36 19.86 30.63 -9.73
CA ILE A 36 19.74 29.37 -9.02
C ILE A 36 21.12 28.78 -8.74
N SER A 37 22.04 28.80 -9.72
CA SER A 37 23.41 28.29 -9.54
C SER A 37 24.15 29.01 -8.41
N GLY A 38 24.08 30.36 -8.37
CA GLY A 38 24.68 31.14 -7.29
C GLY A 38 24.10 30.83 -5.91
N GLN A 39 22.76 30.68 -5.82
CA GLN A 39 22.10 30.33 -4.56
C GLN A 39 22.43 28.91 -4.08
N LEU A 40 22.59 27.95 -5.00
CA LEU A 40 23.04 26.61 -4.67
C LEU A 40 24.48 26.59 -4.12
N THR A 41 25.41 27.31 -4.76
CA THR A 41 26.78 27.45 -4.29
C THR A 41 26.84 28.07 -2.90
N GLN A 42 26.05 29.12 -2.66
CA GLN A 42 25.95 29.76 -1.35
C GLN A 42 25.36 28.80 -0.31
N PHE A 43 24.40 27.95 -0.70
CA PHE A 43 23.80 26.96 0.18
C PHE A 43 24.80 25.87 0.56
N GLU A 44 25.51 25.30 -0.40
CA GLU A 44 26.57 24.32 -0.18
C GLU A 44 27.67 24.89 0.75
N HIS A 45 28.09 26.12 0.51
CA HIS A 45 29.03 26.81 1.37
C HIS A 45 28.50 26.98 2.81
N SER A 46 27.22 27.35 2.97
CA SER A 46 26.60 27.50 4.30
C SER A 46 26.50 26.19 5.07
N LEU A 47 26.34 25.07 4.37
CA LEU A 47 26.29 23.73 4.95
C LEU A 47 27.69 23.12 5.18
N GLY A 48 28.70 23.61 4.47
CA GLY A 48 30.07 23.08 4.49
C GLY A 48 30.22 21.76 3.74
N VAL A 49 29.27 21.41 2.86
CA VAL A 49 29.28 20.20 2.05
C VAL A 49 28.78 20.46 0.64
N THR A 50 29.29 19.70 -0.33
CA THR A 50 28.76 19.71 -1.70
C THR A 50 27.55 18.77 -1.81
N LEU A 51 26.48 19.25 -2.43
CA LEU A 51 25.23 18.50 -2.62
C LEU A 51 25.14 17.90 -4.02
N PHE A 52 25.81 18.52 -4.98
CA PHE A 52 25.87 18.05 -6.35
C PHE A 52 27.32 17.81 -6.80
N GLN A 53 27.52 16.79 -7.60
CA GLN A 53 28.79 16.51 -8.29
C GLN A 53 28.58 16.46 -9.80
N ARG A 54 29.64 16.69 -10.56
CA ARG A 54 29.62 16.55 -12.01
C ARG A 54 30.02 15.13 -12.39
N GLN A 55 29.21 14.47 -13.18
CA GLN A 55 29.50 13.20 -13.81
C GLN A 55 29.38 13.38 -15.33
N GLY A 56 30.48 13.72 -15.98
CA GLY A 56 30.48 14.14 -17.38
C GLY A 56 29.73 15.44 -17.60
N ARG A 57 28.70 15.42 -18.46
CA ARG A 57 27.82 16.56 -18.74
C ARG A 57 26.63 16.67 -17.79
N GLN A 58 26.40 15.67 -16.95
CA GLN A 58 25.27 15.64 -16.02
C GLN A 58 25.69 16.04 -14.60
N ARG A 59 24.75 16.60 -13.87
CA ARG A 59 24.88 16.93 -12.46
C ARG A 59 24.10 15.86 -11.65
N THR A 60 24.83 15.13 -10.79
CA THR A 60 24.25 14.10 -9.94
C THR A 60 24.35 14.50 -8.47
N LEU A 61 23.52 13.93 -7.62
CA LEU A 61 23.57 14.17 -6.18
C LEU A 61 24.78 13.44 -5.56
N THR A 62 25.42 14.10 -4.61
CA THR A 62 26.36 13.45 -3.66
C THR A 62 25.58 12.63 -2.62
N ASP A 63 26.28 11.88 -1.74
CA ASP A 63 25.61 11.21 -0.60
C ASP A 63 24.96 12.22 0.34
N ALA A 64 25.63 13.35 0.62
CA ALA A 64 25.06 14.45 1.38
C ALA A 64 23.83 15.06 0.66
N GLY A 65 23.87 15.18 -0.67
CA GLY A 65 22.75 15.62 -1.48
C GLY A 65 21.56 14.66 -1.41
N ARG A 66 21.79 13.36 -1.50
CA ARG A 66 20.71 12.35 -1.33
C ARG A 66 20.07 12.43 0.05
N CYS A 67 20.88 12.47 1.09
CA CYS A 67 20.42 12.62 2.47
C CYS A 67 19.56 13.90 2.64
N LEU A 68 20.05 15.03 2.13
CA LEU A 68 19.32 16.29 2.23
C LEU A 68 18.03 16.30 1.39
N LEU A 69 18.00 15.61 0.24
CA LEU A 69 16.81 15.49 -0.59
C LEU A 69 15.68 14.77 0.16
N ASP A 70 15.97 13.68 0.87
CA ASP A 70 14.99 12.96 1.67
C ASP A 70 14.37 13.85 2.76
N PHE A 71 15.18 14.69 3.42
CA PHE A 71 14.67 15.68 4.37
C PHE A 71 13.88 16.79 3.69
N ALA A 72 14.33 17.30 2.53
CA ALA A 72 13.64 18.34 1.81
C ALA A 72 12.25 17.89 1.31
N ASP A 73 12.13 16.68 0.81
CA ASP A 73 10.84 16.08 0.43
C ASP A 73 9.84 16.06 1.59
N ARG A 74 10.30 15.66 2.78
CA ARG A 74 9.47 15.63 3.98
C ARG A 74 9.06 17.02 4.46
N ILE A 75 9.98 17.99 4.42
CA ILE A 75 9.74 19.37 4.82
C ILE A 75 8.69 20.02 3.91
N PHE A 76 8.84 19.88 2.58
CA PHE A 76 7.91 20.51 1.64
C PHE A 76 6.55 19.81 1.61
N ALA A 77 6.50 18.49 1.74
CA ALA A 77 5.25 17.75 1.91
C ALA A 77 4.48 18.20 3.16
N LEU A 78 5.19 18.38 4.30
CA LEU A 78 4.58 18.88 5.54
C LEU A 78 4.13 20.34 5.37
N GLY A 79 4.89 21.17 4.65
CA GLY A 79 4.51 22.53 4.31
C GLY A 79 3.22 22.61 3.48
N ASP A 80 3.08 21.76 2.48
CA ASP A 80 1.87 21.65 1.66
C ASP A 80 0.66 21.19 2.48
N GLN A 81 0.86 20.25 3.41
CA GLN A 81 -0.18 19.84 4.36
C GLN A 81 -0.62 20.98 5.28
N ALA A 82 0.34 21.77 5.80
CA ALA A 82 0.04 22.93 6.64
C ALA A 82 -0.75 23.98 5.87
N LEU A 83 -0.36 24.29 4.62
CA LEU A 83 -1.10 25.23 3.77
C LEU A 83 -2.51 24.74 3.44
N ALA A 84 -2.67 23.44 3.19
CA ALA A 84 -3.98 22.84 2.98
C ALA A 84 -4.84 22.95 4.25
N ALA A 85 -4.28 22.65 5.42
CA ALA A 85 -4.98 22.76 6.70
C ALA A 85 -5.46 24.19 6.99
N VAL A 86 -4.60 25.20 6.72
CA VAL A 86 -4.96 26.62 6.90
C VAL A 86 -6.04 27.06 5.93
N ARG A 87 -5.98 26.63 4.66
CA ARG A 87 -7.00 26.97 3.64
C ARG A 87 -8.35 26.30 3.94
N ASP A 88 -8.33 25.12 4.52
CA ASP A 88 -9.55 24.37 4.90
C ASP A 88 -10.08 24.76 6.30
N SER A 89 -9.45 25.72 7.01
CA SER A 89 -9.84 26.18 8.36
C SER A 89 -11.14 27.00 8.41
N GLY A 90 -11.95 27.00 7.35
CA GLY A 90 -13.35 27.48 7.35
C GLY A 90 -14.24 26.56 8.20
N LEU A 91 -15.48 27.01 8.52
CA LEU A 91 -16.49 26.39 9.38
C LEU A 91 -16.83 24.90 9.13
N HIS A 92 -16.15 24.25 8.15
CA HIS A 92 -16.30 22.83 7.79
C HIS A 92 -14.94 22.18 7.51
N ALA A 93 -13.90 22.47 8.32
CA ALA A 93 -12.59 21.86 8.19
C ALA A 93 -12.68 20.32 8.31
N ARG A 94 -12.86 19.64 7.18
CA ARG A 94 -12.82 18.18 7.13
C ARG A 94 -11.38 17.72 7.25
N MET A 95 -11.08 16.90 8.23
CA MET A 95 -9.78 16.24 8.36
C MET A 95 -9.48 15.48 7.06
N ARG A 96 -8.39 15.83 6.36
CA ARG A 96 -7.95 15.10 5.16
C ARG A 96 -7.04 13.95 5.57
N ILE A 97 -7.28 12.78 5.01
CA ILE A 97 -6.44 11.61 5.19
C ILE A 97 -6.21 10.91 3.85
N ALA A 98 -4.97 10.59 3.58
CA ALA A 98 -4.55 9.88 2.39
C ALA A 98 -4.07 8.47 2.78
N ILE A 99 -4.73 7.45 2.22
CA ILE A 99 -4.43 6.04 2.49
C ILE A 99 -3.98 5.37 1.20
N GLY A 100 -2.83 4.69 1.26
CA GLY A 100 -2.42 3.74 0.23
C GLY A 100 -3.12 2.40 0.44
N VAL A 101 -3.51 1.74 -0.63
CA VAL A 101 -4.07 0.38 -0.60
C VAL A 101 -3.25 -0.48 -1.56
N ALA A 102 -2.59 -1.51 -1.04
CA ALA A 102 -1.85 -2.44 -1.89
C ALA A 102 -2.79 -3.13 -2.88
N ASP A 103 -2.34 -3.26 -4.13
CA ASP A 103 -3.10 -3.88 -5.22
C ASP A 103 -3.46 -5.34 -4.93
N SER A 104 -2.60 -6.05 -4.18
CA SER A 104 -2.81 -7.42 -3.69
C SER A 104 -3.87 -7.55 -2.60
N LEU A 105 -4.22 -6.46 -1.87
CA LEU A 105 -5.22 -6.51 -0.81
C LEU A 105 -6.64 -6.54 -1.40
N PRO A 106 -7.52 -7.48 -1.00
CA PRO A 106 -8.91 -7.52 -1.46
C PRO A 106 -9.65 -6.20 -1.23
N LYS A 107 -10.24 -5.64 -2.30
CA LYS A 107 -10.92 -4.34 -2.27
C LYS A 107 -12.09 -4.29 -1.29
N SER A 108 -12.78 -5.41 -1.09
CA SER A 108 -13.87 -5.56 -0.12
C SER A 108 -13.38 -5.43 1.33
N ILE A 109 -12.22 -5.99 1.66
CA ILE A 109 -11.58 -5.83 2.98
C ILE A 109 -11.16 -4.37 3.17
N ALA A 110 -10.43 -3.81 2.20
CA ALA A 110 -10.03 -2.40 2.26
C ALA A 110 -11.24 -1.46 2.41
N ALA A 111 -12.29 -1.66 1.61
CA ALA A 111 -13.52 -0.86 1.69
C ALA A 111 -14.23 -1.01 3.05
N GLY A 112 -14.28 -2.22 3.61
CA GLY A 112 -14.84 -2.48 4.94
C GLY A 112 -14.13 -1.68 6.04
N LEU A 113 -12.80 -1.69 6.03
CA LEU A 113 -11.95 -0.95 6.97
C LEU A 113 -12.10 0.58 6.80
N LEU A 114 -12.04 1.07 5.57
CA LEU A 114 -12.08 2.51 5.26
C LEU A 114 -13.46 3.12 5.48
N ARG A 115 -14.53 2.34 5.34
CA ARG A 115 -15.92 2.81 5.54
C ARG A 115 -16.15 3.39 6.94
N THR A 116 -15.47 2.90 7.96
CA THR A 116 -15.59 3.39 9.34
C THR A 116 -15.09 4.82 9.48
N MET A 117 -14.04 5.19 8.74
CA MET A 117 -13.52 6.56 8.73
C MET A 117 -14.51 7.55 8.12
N LEU A 118 -15.28 7.13 7.11
CA LEU A 118 -16.28 8.00 6.47
C LEU A 118 -17.49 8.33 7.38
N ARG A 119 -17.64 7.59 8.48
CA ARG A 119 -18.70 7.76 9.48
C ARG A 119 -18.24 8.51 10.73
N MET A 120 -17.00 8.98 10.74
CA MET A 120 -16.46 9.73 11.89
C MET A 120 -17.09 11.12 12.01
N ASP A 121 -17.15 11.61 13.25
CA ASP A 121 -17.45 12.98 13.59
C ASP A 121 -16.27 13.60 14.35
N PRO A 122 -15.65 14.68 13.86
CA PRO A 122 -15.95 15.41 12.62
C PRO A 122 -15.66 14.58 11.35
N PRO A 123 -16.35 14.92 10.22
CA PRO A 123 -16.24 14.15 8.98
C PRO A 123 -14.84 14.20 8.38
N VAL A 124 -14.39 13.05 7.87
CA VAL A 124 -13.08 12.89 7.23
C VAL A 124 -13.23 12.97 5.70
N ARG A 125 -12.32 13.67 5.04
CA ARG A 125 -12.13 13.59 3.59
C ARG A 125 -11.04 12.57 3.29
N LEU A 126 -11.46 11.39 2.84
CA LEU A 126 -10.56 10.30 2.49
C LEU A 126 -10.09 10.42 1.05
N SER A 127 -8.79 10.25 0.82
CA SER A 127 -8.18 10.01 -0.49
C SER A 127 -7.52 8.65 -0.48
N CYS A 128 -7.84 7.79 -1.46
CA CYS A 128 -7.24 6.46 -1.59
C CYS A 128 -6.38 6.42 -2.84
N THR A 129 -5.18 5.86 -2.72
CA THR A 129 -4.27 5.59 -3.83
C THR A 129 -3.96 4.10 -3.84
N GLU A 130 -4.23 3.43 -4.96
CA GLU A 130 -3.88 2.04 -5.16
C GLU A 130 -2.53 1.91 -5.87
N GLY A 131 -1.78 0.88 -5.52
CA GLY A 131 -0.50 0.59 -6.18
C GLY A 131 0.28 -0.53 -5.52
N ARG A 132 1.46 -0.83 -6.07
CA ARG A 132 2.37 -1.83 -5.51
C ARG A 132 2.93 -1.37 -4.17
N LEU A 133 3.04 -2.29 -3.22
CA LEU A 133 3.47 -1.97 -1.85
C LEU A 133 4.79 -1.18 -1.77
N PRO A 134 5.87 -1.49 -2.51
CA PRO A 134 7.10 -0.69 -2.46
C PRO A 134 6.90 0.77 -2.88
N GLN A 135 6.06 1.03 -3.88
CA GLN A 135 5.73 2.37 -4.34
C GLN A 135 4.95 3.14 -3.25
N LEU A 136 3.93 2.51 -2.66
CA LEU A 136 3.13 3.11 -1.60
C LEU A 136 3.97 3.42 -0.35
N ILE A 137 4.93 2.57 -0.01
CA ILE A 137 5.90 2.83 1.08
C ILE A 137 6.77 4.05 0.74
N GLY A 138 7.19 4.21 -0.51
CA GLY A 138 7.88 5.42 -0.96
C GLY A 138 7.04 6.69 -0.74
N GLU A 139 5.76 6.67 -1.13
CA GLU A 139 4.83 7.78 -0.93
C GLU A 139 4.55 8.05 0.57
N LEU A 140 4.48 6.99 1.38
CA LEU A 140 4.37 7.08 2.84
C LEU A 140 5.60 7.77 3.45
N GLY A 141 6.81 7.39 3.01
CA GLY A 141 8.06 8.01 3.45
C GLY A 141 8.17 9.49 3.08
N MET A 142 7.56 9.89 1.97
CA MET A 142 7.44 11.29 1.54
C MET A 142 6.26 12.04 2.20
N HIS A 143 5.57 11.43 3.16
CA HIS A 143 4.38 11.98 3.83
C HIS A 143 3.22 12.35 2.87
N ARG A 144 3.15 11.75 1.69
CA ARG A 144 2.02 11.89 0.77
C ARG A 144 0.86 10.99 1.15
N LEU A 145 1.17 9.89 1.86
CA LEU A 145 0.21 9.00 2.48
C LEU A 145 0.35 9.07 4.01
N ASN A 146 -0.75 8.94 4.72
CA ASN A 146 -0.79 8.86 6.18
C ASN A 146 -0.59 7.42 6.68
N ALA A 147 -1.06 6.44 5.91
CA ALA A 147 -0.87 5.01 6.16
C ALA A 147 -1.05 4.22 4.86
N VAL A 148 -0.62 2.95 4.90
CA VAL A 148 -0.83 1.98 3.82
C VAL A 148 -1.50 0.73 4.39
N LEU A 149 -2.57 0.27 3.73
CA LEU A 149 -3.18 -1.04 3.96
C LEU A 149 -2.55 -2.06 3.00
N ALA A 150 -2.12 -3.20 3.54
CA ALA A 150 -1.42 -4.23 2.77
C ALA A 150 -1.75 -5.64 3.29
N ASP A 151 -1.44 -6.63 2.47
CA ASP A 151 -1.57 -8.06 2.76
C ASP A 151 -0.32 -8.68 3.39
N ARG A 152 0.73 -7.87 3.56
CA ARG A 152 2.02 -8.27 4.13
C ARG A 152 2.71 -7.11 4.83
N PRO A 153 3.68 -7.36 5.72
CA PRO A 153 4.44 -6.29 6.36
C PRO A 153 5.33 -5.55 5.35
N MET A 154 5.86 -4.42 5.78
CA MET A 154 6.84 -3.68 4.98
C MET A 154 8.03 -4.57 4.61
N PRO A 155 8.42 -4.64 3.31
CA PRO A 155 9.57 -5.42 2.88
C PRO A 155 10.86 -4.98 3.58
N PRO A 156 11.76 -5.91 3.93
CA PRO A 156 13.07 -5.55 4.48
C PRO A 156 13.92 -4.78 3.47
N GLY A 157 14.85 -3.98 3.96
CA GLY A 157 15.82 -3.24 3.10
C GLY A 157 15.30 -1.92 2.51
N MET A 158 14.07 -1.52 2.78
CA MET A 158 13.58 -0.20 2.36
C MET A 158 14.16 0.91 3.25
N SER A 159 14.55 2.03 2.64
CA SER A 159 15.13 3.20 3.34
C SER A 159 14.11 4.02 4.15
N VAL A 160 12.82 3.69 4.07
CA VAL A 160 11.75 4.37 4.76
C VAL A 160 11.61 3.84 6.19
N ARG A 161 11.58 4.73 7.19
CA ARG A 161 11.28 4.35 8.56
C ARG A 161 9.77 4.27 8.75
N ALA A 162 9.22 3.06 8.68
CA ALA A 162 7.81 2.79 8.91
C ALA A 162 7.64 1.53 9.80
N PHE A 163 6.45 1.37 10.34
CA PHE A 163 6.09 0.28 11.25
C PHE A 163 4.87 -0.45 10.70
N SER A 164 4.94 -1.77 10.67
CA SER A 164 3.85 -2.63 10.26
C SER A 164 3.04 -3.06 11.48
N HIS A 165 1.74 -2.76 11.47
CA HIS A 165 0.80 -3.13 12.52
C HIS A 165 -0.11 -4.21 11.94
N LEU A 166 -0.03 -5.43 12.48
CA LEU A 166 -0.97 -6.49 12.11
C LEU A 166 -2.36 -6.09 12.62
N LEU A 167 -3.30 -5.92 11.69
CA LEU A 167 -4.69 -5.60 12.01
C LEU A 167 -5.50 -6.84 12.34
N GLY A 168 -5.17 -7.98 11.71
CA GLY A 168 -5.79 -9.27 11.91
C GLY A 168 -5.48 -10.24 10.79
N ARG A 169 -6.08 -11.43 10.89
CA ARG A 169 -5.94 -12.54 9.96
C ARG A 169 -7.31 -13.02 9.55
N SER A 170 -7.44 -13.40 8.31
CA SER A 170 -8.64 -14.07 7.80
C SER A 170 -8.24 -15.45 7.28
N PRO A 171 -8.77 -16.54 7.83
CA PRO A 171 -8.54 -17.86 7.25
C PRO A 171 -9.02 -17.90 5.81
N LEU A 172 -8.39 -18.71 4.97
CA LEU A 172 -8.79 -18.87 3.58
C LEU A 172 -9.85 -19.97 3.47
N LYS A 173 -10.82 -19.73 2.58
CA LYS A 173 -11.84 -20.71 2.20
C LYS A 173 -11.72 -21.07 0.72
N VAL A 174 -12.05 -22.30 0.38
CA VAL A 174 -12.16 -22.77 -1.00
C VAL A 174 -13.56 -22.51 -1.50
N PHE A 175 -13.67 -22.03 -2.74
CA PHE A 175 -14.93 -21.71 -3.40
C PHE A 175 -15.07 -22.43 -4.72
N ALA A 176 -16.30 -22.75 -5.09
CA ALA A 176 -16.64 -23.32 -6.38
C ALA A 176 -17.97 -22.79 -6.92
N ALA A 177 -18.11 -22.75 -8.23
CA ALA A 177 -19.41 -22.61 -8.87
C ALA A 177 -20.24 -23.89 -8.66
N PRO A 178 -21.59 -23.80 -8.43
CA PRO A 178 -22.44 -24.98 -8.25
C PRO A 178 -22.34 -25.99 -9.39
N ALA A 179 -22.26 -25.51 -10.64
CA ALA A 179 -22.13 -26.39 -11.82
C ALA A 179 -20.81 -27.18 -11.86
N LEU A 180 -19.74 -26.66 -11.25
CA LEU A 180 -18.49 -27.41 -11.09
C LEU A 180 -18.63 -28.49 -10.05
N LEU A 181 -19.31 -28.20 -8.91
CA LEU A 181 -19.51 -29.17 -7.82
C LEU A 181 -20.30 -30.41 -8.26
N GLU A 182 -21.26 -30.28 -9.14
CA GLU A 182 -22.01 -31.41 -9.72
C GLU A 182 -21.10 -32.43 -10.43
N ARG A 183 -19.91 -32.00 -10.84
CA ARG A 183 -18.92 -32.81 -11.56
C ARG A 183 -17.82 -33.36 -10.66
N LEU A 184 -17.75 -32.93 -9.40
CA LEU A 184 -16.74 -33.34 -8.43
C LEU A 184 -17.36 -34.31 -7.39
N PRO A 185 -17.06 -35.62 -7.48
CA PRO A 185 -17.76 -36.64 -6.68
C PRO A 185 -17.28 -36.77 -5.23
N ARG A 186 -16.21 -36.04 -4.88
CA ARG A 186 -15.58 -36.16 -3.53
C ARG A 186 -16.03 -35.02 -2.62
N ALA A 187 -15.92 -35.23 -1.30
CA ALA A 187 -16.15 -34.18 -0.32
C ALA A 187 -14.88 -33.36 -0.04
N PHE A 188 -15.05 -32.15 0.52
CA PHE A 188 -13.92 -31.34 0.99
C PHE A 188 -13.18 -32.06 2.14
N PRO A 189 -11.84 -32.04 2.23
CA PRO A 189 -10.92 -31.39 1.28
C PRO A 189 -10.52 -32.23 0.07
N THR A 190 -10.79 -33.53 0.06
CA THR A 190 -10.33 -34.45 -0.98
C THR A 190 -10.90 -34.18 -2.38
N LEU A 191 -11.96 -33.35 -2.48
CA LEU A 191 -12.48 -32.90 -3.77
C LEU A 191 -11.48 -32.03 -4.54
N ILE A 192 -10.47 -31.45 -3.86
CA ILE A 192 -9.44 -30.60 -4.47
C ILE A 192 -8.48 -31.43 -5.34
N ASP A 193 -8.27 -32.70 -4.96
CA ASP A 193 -7.36 -33.59 -5.66
C ASP A 193 -7.85 -33.84 -7.11
N GLU A 194 -6.96 -33.62 -8.05
CA GLU A 194 -7.22 -33.68 -9.51
C GLU A 194 -8.31 -32.72 -10.02
N ALA A 195 -8.92 -31.90 -9.16
CA ALA A 195 -9.89 -30.89 -9.60
C ALA A 195 -9.23 -29.75 -10.36
N PRO A 196 -9.95 -29.11 -11.32
CA PRO A 196 -9.48 -27.90 -11.94
C PRO A 196 -9.36 -26.80 -10.86
N PHE A 197 -8.20 -26.14 -10.81
CA PHE A 197 -7.87 -25.18 -9.77
C PHE A 197 -7.31 -23.88 -10.38
N LEU A 198 -7.80 -22.77 -9.88
CA LEU A 198 -7.35 -21.43 -10.23
C LEU A 198 -6.37 -20.97 -9.14
N MET A 199 -5.09 -21.00 -9.47
CA MET A 199 -4.03 -20.71 -8.53
C MET A 199 -3.79 -19.20 -8.46
N PRO A 200 -3.63 -18.60 -7.27
CA PRO A 200 -3.16 -17.22 -7.17
C PRO A 200 -1.73 -17.11 -7.67
N GLY A 201 -1.37 -15.97 -8.27
CA GLY A 201 -0.02 -15.73 -8.79
C GLY A 201 1.04 -15.67 -7.71
N ASP A 202 2.32 -15.69 -8.11
CA ASP A 202 3.47 -15.79 -7.19
C ASP A 202 3.60 -14.59 -6.24
N ASP A 203 3.11 -13.41 -6.66
CA ASP A 203 3.13 -12.19 -5.84
C ASP A 203 2.05 -12.17 -4.74
N VAL A 204 1.14 -13.15 -4.69
CA VAL A 204 0.09 -13.21 -3.68
C VAL A 204 0.65 -13.74 -2.36
N ALA A 205 0.44 -13.00 -1.26
CA ALA A 205 1.11 -13.23 0.03
C ALA A 205 0.92 -14.64 0.60
N TYR A 206 -0.26 -15.23 0.40
CA TYR A 206 -0.60 -16.55 0.93
C TYR A 206 -0.29 -17.72 -0.02
N ARG A 207 0.18 -17.46 -1.26
CA ARG A 207 0.50 -18.52 -2.24
C ARG A 207 1.45 -19.58 -1.69
N PRO A 208 2.57 -19.24 -1.01
CA PRO A 208 3.46 -20.25 -0.45
C PRO A 208 2.79 -21.14 0.62
N ALA A 209 1.98 -20.53 1.50
CA ALA A 209 1.27 -21.29 2.53
C ALA A 209 0.18 -22.19 1.93
N LEU A 210 -0.51 -21.74 0.88
CA LEU A 210 -1.47 -22.55 0.14
C LEU A 210 -0.79 -23.76 -0.52
N GLN A 211 0.36 -23.55 -1.17
CA GLN A 211 1.11 -24.64 -1.78
C GLN A 211 1.57 -25.65 -0.74
N GLN A 212 2.13 -25.18 0.37
CA GLN A 212 2.54 -26.03 1.48
C GLN A 212 1.37 -26.85 2.03
N TRP A 213 0.20 -26.22 2.22
CA TRP A 213 -0.99 -26.92 2.69
C TRP A 213 -1.46 -28.02 1.73
N LEU A 214 -1.43 -27.77 0.42
CA LEU A 214 -1.75 -28.78 -0.60
C LEU A 214 -0.78 -29.97 -0.52
N ASP A 215 0.52 -29.68 -0.41
CA ASP A 215 1.57 -30.71 -0.31
C ASP A 215 1.41 -31.54 0.98
N GLU A 216 1.14 -30.91 2.12
CA GLU A 216 0.94 -31.60 3.42
C GLU A 216 -0.29 -32.51 3.44
N HIS A 217 -1.31 -32.20 2.63
CA HIS A 217 -2.53 -33.01 2.50
C HIS A 217 -2.49 -33.99 1.33
N ASP A 218 -1.34 -34.11 0.65
CA ASP A 218 -1.15 -34.97 -0.54
C ASP A 218 -2.23 -34.69 -1.63
N LEU A 219 -2.56 -33.40 -1.85
CA LEU A 219 -3.54 -32.93 -2.83
C LEU A 219 -2.85 -32.32 -4.04
N HIS A 220 -3.17 -32.84 -5.22
CA HIS A 220 -2.55 -32.44 -6.49
C HIS A 220 -3.60 -31.91 -7.47
N PRO A 221 -4.09 -30.67 -7.25
CA PRO A 221 -5.09 -30.10 -8.14
C PRO A 221 -4.52 -29.88 -9.56
N HIS A 222 -5.39 -29.98 -10.56
CA HIS A 222 -5.03 -29.61 -11.92
C HIS A 222 -5.09 -28.10 -12.07
N VAL A 223 -3.95 -27.40 -12.02
CA VAL A 223 -3.89 -25.94 -12.19
C VAL A 223 -4.23 -25.58 -13.62
N VAL A 224 -5.40 -24.98 -13.85
CA VAL A 224 -5.89 -24.56 -15.17
C VAL A 224 -5.53 -23.12 -15.51
N ALA A 225 -5.31 -22.27 -14.49
CA ALA A 225 -4.85 -20.90 -14.67
C ALA A 225 -4.12 -20.40 -13.41
N GLU A 226 -3.20 -19.45 -13.60
CA GLU A 226 -2.56 -18.68 -12.55
C GLU A 226 -2.86 -17.20 -12.75
N CYS A 227 -3.31 -16.50 -11.72
CA CYS A 227 -3.74 -15.10 -11.82
C CYS A 227 -3.16 -14.26 -10.68
N ASP A 228 -2.49 -13.16 -11.01
CA ASP A 228 -2.08 -12.13 -10.06
C ASP A 228 -3.28 -11.27 -9.62
N ASP A 229 -4.26 -11.09 -10.52
CA ASP A 229 -5.49 -10.35 -10.24
C ASP A 229 -6.56 -11.26 -9.64
N MET A 230 -6.83 -11.07 -8.35
CA MET A 230 -7.85 -11.82 -7.63
C MET A 230 -9.29 -11.54 -8.09
N ALA A 231 -9.55 -10.45 -8.81
CA ALA A 231 -10.87 -10.20 -9.39
C ALA A 231 -11.07 -11.06 -10.65
N LEU A 232 -10.05 -11.16 -11.50
CA LEU A 232 -10.05 -12.05 -12.65
C LEU A 232 -10.18 -13.51 -12.21
N LEU A 233 -9.39 -13.93 -11.21
CA LEU A 233 -9.45 -15.30 -10.67
C LEU A 233 -10.87 -15.66 -10.20
N LYS A 234 -11.53 -14.78 -9.45
CA LYS A 234 -12.91 -15.00 -9.01
C LYS A 234 -13.93 -15.02 -10.15
N ALA A 235 -13.71 -14.21 -11.19
CA ALA A 235 -14.58 -14.22 -12.37
C ALA A 235 -14.48 -15.54 -13.16
N LEU A 236 -13.27 -16.10 -13.29
CA LEU A 236 -13.06 -17.43 -13.85
C LEU A 236 -13.71 -18.51 -12.99
N GLY A 237 -13.57 -18.40 -11.66
CA GLY A 237 -14.24 -19.31 -10.72
C GLY A 237 -15.76 -19.26 -10.80
N GLN A 238 -16.35 -18.07 -10.98
CA GLN A 238 -17.77 -17.89 -11.24
C GLN A 238 -18.23 -18.63 -12.50
N SER A 239 -17.41 -18.66 -13.53
CA SER A 239 -17.70 -19.39 -14.79
C SER A 239 -17.55 -20.90 -14.67
N GLY A 240 -17.11 -21.42 -13.52
CA GLY A 240 -16.92 -22.84 -13.27
C GLY A 240 -15.64 -23.43 -13.85
N GLU A 241 -14.64 -22.58 -14.17
CA GLU A 241 -13.37 -23.01 -14.76
C GLU A 241 -12.48 -23.75 -13.74
N GLY A 242 -12.69 -23.51 -12.44
CA GLY A 242 -11.94 -24.18 -11.39
C GLY A 242 -12.33 -23.75 -9.98
N LEU A 243 -11.84 -24.50 -9.00
CA LEU A 243 -11.84 -24.13 -7.61
C LEU A 243 -10.91 -22.92 -7.39
N PHE A 244 -11.22 -22.08 -6.41
CA PHE A 244 -10.33 -20.99 -6.04
C PHE A 244 -10.38 -20.70 -4.54
N VAL A 245 -9.38 -19.97 -4.04
CA VAL A 245 -9.30 -19.58 -2.62
C VAL A 245 -9.48 -18.09 -2.44
N ALA A 246 -10.12 -17.71 -1.33
CA ALA A 246 -10.26 -16.32 -0.93
C ALA A 246 -10.46 -16.20 0.60
N PRO A 247 -10.25 -14.99 1.19
CA PRO A 247 -10.42 -14.77 2.62
C PRO A 247 -11.84 -15.05 3.10
N GLY A 248 -11.98 -15.82 4.18
CA GLY A 248 -13.24 -16.18 4.82
C GLY A 248 -14.01 -14.97 5.33
N ALA A 249 -13.32 -13.95 5.84
CA ALA A 249 -13.95 -12.71 6.31
C ALA A 249 -14.87 -12.01 5.28
N ILE A 250 -14.73 -12.35 3.99
CA ILE A 250 -15.57 -11.84 2.91
C ILE A 250 -16.33 -12.93 2.16
N ALA A 251 -16.40 -14.15 2.72
CA ALA A 251 -17.03 -15.30 2.09
C ALA A 251 -18.46 -15.01 1.65
N ALA A 252 -19.30 -14.53 2.56
CA ALA A 252 -20.71 -14.22 2.25
C ALA A 252 -20.87 -13.16 1.15
N GLN A 253 -19.92 -12.24 1.01
CA GLN A 253 -19.91 -11.27 -0.08
C GLN A 253 -19.51 -11.94 -1.40
N ILE A 254 -18.50 -12.81 -1.39
CA ILE A 254 -18.04 -13.56 -2.57
C ILE A 254 -19.17 -14.45 -3.09
N GLU A 255 -19.83 -15.21 -2.22
CA GLU A 255 -20.97 -16.06 -2.59
C GLU A 255 -22.08 -15.27 -3.28
N ARG A 256 -22.50 -14.14 -2.69
CA ARG A 256 -23.55 -13.29 -3.28
C ARG A 256 -23.13 -12.64 -4.60
N GLN A 257 -21.87 -12.18 -4.70
CA GLN A 257 -21.41 -11.43 -5.86
C GLN A 257 -21.12 -12.32 -7.06
N TYR A 258 -20.55 -13.49 -6.83
CA TYR A 258 -20.08 -14.41 -7.86
C TYR A 258 -20.97 -15.65 -8.04
N GLY A 259 -21.97 -15.84 -7.19
CA GLY A 259 -22.87 -17.03 -7.27
C GLY A 259 -22.13 -18.34 -7.03
N VAL A 260 -21.09 -18.31 -6.22
CA VAL A 260 -20.28 -19.48 -5.84
C VAL A 260 -20.62 -19.93 -4.43
N VAL A 261 -20.17 -21.13 -4.03
CA VAL A 261 -20.38 -21.70 -2.71
C VAL A 261 -19.03 -21.90 -2.02
N ALA A 262 -18.95 -21.51 -0.74
CA ALA A 262 -17.81 -21.82 0.11
C ALA A 262 -17.89 -23.30 0.55
N LEU A 263 -16.80 -24.05 0.32
CA LEU A 263 -16.74 -25.50 0.54
C LEU A 263 -16.15 -25.87 1.90
N GLY A 264 -15.16 -25.13 2.34
CA GLY A 264 -14.46 -25.37 3.59
C GLY A 264 -13.31 -24.40 3.78
N GLU A 265 -12.76 -24.42 4.97
CA GLU A 265 -11.63 -23.58 5.40
C GLU A 265 -10.33 -24.36 5.30
N LEU A 266 -9.25 -23.66 4.93
CA LEU A 266 -7.91 -24.24 4.91
C LEU A 266 -7.26 -23.99 6.25
N ASP A 267 -7.02 -25.03 7.01
CA ASP A 267 -6.39 -24.95 8.32
C ASP A 267 -5.01 -24.26 8.21
N GLU A 268 -4.76 -23.30 9.09
CA GLU A 268 -3.51 -22.53 9.18
C GLU A 268 -3.14 -21.65 7.97
N VAL A 269 -3.90 -21.67 6.88
CA VAL A 269 -3.67 -20.77 5.72
C VAL A 269 -4.49 -19.51 5.88
N THR A 270 -3.81 -18.36 6.10
CA THR A 270 -4.48 -17.09 6.37
C THR A 270 -4.05 -15.98 5.42
N GLN A 271 -4.97 -15.06 5.17
CA GLN A 271 -4.68 -13.75 4.62
C GLN A 271 -4.43 -12.79 5.77
N ASP A 272 -3.19 -12.35 5.93
CA ASP A 272 -2.84 -11.32 6.88
C ASP A 272 -3.25 -9.94 6.35
N ILE A 273 -3.63 -9.04 7.26
CA ILE A 273 -3.95 -7.64 6.93
C ILE A 273 -3.11 -6.73 7.81
N TYR A 274 -2.34 -5.85 7.18
CA TYR A 274 -1.46 -4.90 7.83
C TYR A 274 -1.87 -3.46 7.56
N LEU A 275 -1.62 -2.62 8.57
CA LEU A 275 -1.56 -1.18 8.42
C LEU A 275 -0.11 -0.76 8.63
N ILE A 276 0.47 -0.07 7.65
CA ILE A 276 1.84 0.41 7.69
C ILE A 276 1.82 1.93 7.83
N SER A 277 2.53 2.46 8.82
CA SER A 277 2.60 3.90 9.08
C SER A 277 3.99 4.33 9.55
N THR A 278 4.31 5.63 9.46
CA THR A 278 5.55 6.19 10.00
C THR A 278 5.51 6.32 11.53
N GLU A 279 4.36 6.10 12.16
CA GLU A 279 4.18 6.15 13.60
C GLU A 279 4.30 4.75 14.22
N ARG A 280 5.13 4.62 15.24
CA ARG A 280 5.22 3.38 16.02
C ARG A 280 3.95 3.11 16.84
N LEU A 281 3.31 4.16 17.32
CA LEU A 281 2.01 4.12 17.98
C LEU A 281 1.05 4.95 17.15
N LEU A 282 -0.06 4.37 16.75
CA LEU A 282 -1.09 5.03 15.92
C LEU A 282 -1.76 6.13 16.74
N LYS A 283 -1.39 7.40 16.49
CA LYS A 283 -1.93 8.57 17.21
C LYS A 283 -3.10 9.20 16.46
N HIS A 284 -3.07 9.14 15.13
CA HIS A 284 -4.08 9.78 14.30
C HIS A 284 -5.46 9.12 14.53
N PRO A 285 -6.52 9.88 14.91
CA PRO A 285 -7.82 9.30 15.28
C PRO A 285 -8.43 8.42 14.20
N ALA A 286 -8.39 8.86 12.94
CA ALA A 286 -8.94 8.11 11.83
C ALA A 286 -8.16 6.80 11.54
N ILE A 287 -6.84 6.79 11.74
CA ILE A 287 -6.04 5.57 11.58
C ILE A 287 -6.33 4.58 12.71
N ARG A 288 -6.53 5.07 13.94
CA ARG A 288 -6.96 4.23 15.07
C ARG A 288 -8.33 3.60 14.83
N GLU A 289 -9.23 4.32 14.13
CA GLU A 289 -10.55 3.80 13.78
C GLU A 289 -10.45 2.60 12.82
N ILE A 290 -9.52 2.63 11.85
CA ILE A 290 -9.23 1.46 10.99
C ILE A 290 -8.82 0.25 11.84
N SER A 291 -7.87 0.47 12.78
CA SER A 291 -7.38 -0.61 13.64
C SER A 291 -8.49 -1.22 14.52
N ARG A 292 -9.42 -0.38 15.01
CA ARG A 292 -10.57 -0.84 15.79
C ARG A 292 -11.56 -1.63 14.94
N ALA A 293 -11.84 -1.14 13.73
CA ALA A 293 -12.76 -1.78 12.80
C ALA A 293 -12.27 -3.14 12.31
N ALA A 294 -10.95 -3.32 12.22
CA ALA A 294 -10.36 -4.58 11.79
C ALA A 294 -10.74 -5.73 12.72
N GLY A 295 -10.73 -5.51 14.04
CA GLY A 295 -11.16 -6.52 14.99
C GLY A 295 -12.59 -7.02 14.77
N ALA A 296 -13.52 -6.12 14.44
CA ALA A 296 -14.90 -6.48 14.16
C ALA A 296 -15.09 -7.12 12.77
N LEU A 297 -14.33 -6.68 11.77
CA LEU A 297 -14.44 -7.19 10.40
C LEU A 297 -13.85 -8.59 10.25
N LEU A 298 -12.74 -8.87 10.97
CA LEU A 298 -11.96 -10.09 10.84
C LEU A 298 -12.31 -11.15 11.89
N ALA A 299 -13.06 -10.76 12.97
CA ALA A 299 -13.52 -11.65 14.04
C ALA A 299 -14.86 -12.34 13.74
N HIS A 300 -15.45 -12.17 12.56
CA HIS A 300 -16.80 -12.66 12.23
C HIS A 300 -16.86 -14.16 11.87
N ASP A 301 -15.81 -14.94 12.17
CA ASP A 301 -15.78 -16.40 12.00
C ASP A 301 -15.20 -17.13 13.25
N LEU A 302 -15.49 -16.65 14.49
CA LEU A 302 -15.28 -17.40 15.73
C LEU A 302 -16.61 -17.84 16.31
#